data_653dbadad4acac58f8d58bf2467568d1
#
_entry.id   653dbadad4acac58f8d58bf2467568d1
#
_cell.length_a   1.000
_cell.length_b   1.000
_cell.length_c   1.000
_cell.angle_alpha   90.00
_cell.angle_beta   90.00
_cell.angle_gamma   90.00
#
_symmetry.space_group_name_H-M   'P 1'
#
loop_
_entity.id
_entity.type
_entity.pdbx_description
1 polymer ?
#
loop_
_entity_poly.entity_id
_entity_poly.type
_entity_poly.pdbx_seq_one_letter_code
_entity_poly.pdbx_strand_id
1 'polypeptide(L)'
;MNIPFLKKNGIKEFKLKQIKSDASFRKYFRIYTKNKSINLLLVRSPKKKENNLGYIKTANILEEMNLSVPKIIDYDNKKNLFLIEDFGSQTFKNSLKNGVDEYKLYNLAVETLIYIYKWKINLKKKLPLYSEKKLINEALLFLEWYWPFIYKKKPSQKTIDEFIKIWKFLLKKNLKSKKILVHRDFHIDNLFFLKNRVKLRSCGLIDFQDAV
;
A
#
# COMPACT_ATOMS: atom_id res chain seq x y z
N MET A 1 6.24 20.53 -14.59
CA MET A 1 6.50 19.89 -13.28
C MET A 1 6.60 20.96 -12.20
N ASN A 2 6.18 20.73 -10.94
CA ASN A 2 6.03 21.82 -9.98
C ASN A 2 7.34 22.14 -9.24
N ILE A 3 8.17 22.90 -9.89
CA ILE A 3 9.46 23.39 -9.38
C ILE A 3 9.34 24.13 -8.02
N PRO A 4 8.31 25.01 -7.78
CA PRO A 4 8.20 25.72 -6.50
C PRO A 4 8.05 24.80 -5.28
N PHE A 5 7.36 23.65 -5.40
CA PHE A 5 7.20 22.71 -4.30
C PHE A 5 8.55 22.10 -3.87
N LEU A 6 9.39 21.71 -4.81
CA LEU A 6 10.72 21.18 -4.49
C LEU A 6 11.67 22.26 -3.96
N LYS A 7 11.62 23.49 -4.52
CA LYS A 7 12.42 24.62 -4.05
C LYS A 7 12.09 24.99 -2.59
N LYS A 8 10.80 25.01 -2.22
CA LYS A 8 10.34 25.21 -0.83
C LYS A 8 10.99 24.20 0.12
N ASN A 9 11.22 22.98 -0.35
CA ASN A 9 11.86 21.91 0.42
C ASN A 9 13.41 21.86 0.26
N GLY A 10 14.02 22.99 -0.14
CA GLY A 10 15.48 23.11 -0.27
C GLY A 10 16.10 22.46 -1.48
N ILE A 11 15.30 21.86 -2.38
CA ILE A 11 15.77 21.15 -3.57
C ILE A 11 15.77 22.14 -4.74
N LYS A 12 16.90 22.80 -5.01
CA LYS A 12 17.01 23.89 -5.99
C LYS A 12 17.37 23.39 -7.38
N GLU A 13 18.39 22.53 -7.50
CA GLU A 13 18.88 21.93 -8.74
C GLU A 13 18.62 20.44 -8.75
N PHE A 14 17.81 19.96 -9.71
CA PHE A 14 17.43 18.55 -9.73
C PHE A 14 17.09 18.07 -11.15
N LYS A 15 17.27 16.77 -11.34
CA LYS A 15 16.70 15.97 -12.44
C LYS A 15 15.68 15.00 -11.87
N LEU A 16 14.59 14.78 -12.60
CA LEU A 16 13.54 13.85 -12.23
C LEU A 16 13.52 12.68 -13.20
N LYS A 17 13.61 11.46 -12.65
CA LYS A 17 13.45 10.23 -13.42
C LYS A 17 12.16 9.56 -12.98
N GLN A 18 11.21 9.40 -13.90
CA GLN A 18 9.97 8.69 -13.60
C GLN A 18 10.26 7.20 -13.35
N ILE A 19 9.68 6.67 -12.28
CA ILE A 19 9.66 5.24 -11.98
C ILE A 19 8.40 4.66 -12.62
N LYS A 20 8.52 3.53 -13.31
CA LYS A 20 7.36 2.80 -13.81
C LYS A 20 6.55 2.33 -12.60
N SER A 21 5.27 2.63 -12.57
CA SER A 21 4.29 2.14 -11.60
C SER A 21 3.27 1.29 -12.35
N ASP A 22 2.94 0.12 -11.78
CA ASP A 22 1.85 -0.70 -12.29
C ASP A 22 0.53 -0.10 -11.79
N ALA A 23 -0.55 -0.26 -12.54
CA ALA A 23 -1.97 -0.02 -12.24
C ALA A 23 -2.39 1.19 -11.34
N SER A 24 -1.48 2.02 -10.84
CA SER A 24 -1.78 3.19 -9.99
C SER A 24 -1.85 4.49 -10.81
N PHE A 25 -2.78 5.36 -10.44
CA PHE A 25 -2.83 6.72 -10.99
C PHE A 25 -1.74 7.64 -10.42
N ARG A 26 -1.01 7.19 -9.38
CA ARG A 26 0.15 7.90 -8.85
C ARG A 26 1.32 7.81 -9.81
N LYS A 27 2.01 8.93 -9.99
CA LYS A 27 3.26 8.99 -10.74
C LYS A 27 4.40 9.31 -9.79
N TYR A 28 5.39 8.44 -9.75
CA TYR A 28 6.55 8.54 -8.88
C TYR A 28 7.76 9.01 -9.67
N PHE A 29 8.50 9.97 -9.13
CA PHE A 29 9.70 10.53 -9.74
C PHE A 29 10.83 10.51 -8.73
N ARG A 30 11.90 9.80 -9.05
CA ARG A 30 13.13 9.81 -8.27
C ARG A 30 13.87 11.13 -8.52
N ILE A 31 14.34 11.75 -7.44
CA ILE A 31 14.99 13.06 -7.48
C ILE A 31 16.50 12.85 -7.45
N TYR A 32 17.19 13.47 -8.40
CA TYR A 32 18.64 13.46 -8.51
C TYR A 32 19.16 14.89 -8.39
N THR A 33 20.17 15.12 -7.53
CA THR A 33 20.93 16.36 -7.40
C THR A 33 22.40 16.07 -7.69
N LYS A 34 23.08 16.87 -8.53
CA LYS A 34 24.47 16.61 -8.93
C LYS A 34 24.70 15.15 -9.37
N ASN A 35 23.74 14.60 -10.14
CA ASN A 35 23.73 13.21 -10.63
C ASN A 35 23.63 12.10 -9.58
N LYS A 36 23.40 12.42 -8.30
CA LYS A 36 23.14 11.44 -7.23
C LYS A 36 21.67 11.49 -6.78
N SER A 37 21.08 10.34 -6.47
CA SER A 37 19.77 10.28 -5.82
C SER A 37 19.88 10.81 -4.39
N ILE A 38 18.91 11.62 -3.98
CA ILE A 38 18.82 12.17 -2.61
C ILE A 38 17.91 11.35 -1.72
N ASN A 39 17.59 10.10 -2.10
CA ASN A 39 16.68 9.20 -1.39
C ASN A 39 15.27 9.79 -1.15
N LEU A 40 14.82 10.64 -2.06
CA LEU A 40 13.47 11.21 -2.04
C LEU A 40 12.75 10.97 -3.37
N LEU A 41 11.44 10.79 -3.25
CA LEU A 41 10.50 10.70 -4.36
C LEU A 41 9.56 11.91 -4.36
N LEU A 42 9.41 12.54 -5.53
CA LEU A 42 8.26 13.38 -5.80
C LEU A 42 7.13 12.49 -6.31
N VAL A 43 5.97 12.55 -5.65
CA VAL A 43 4.78 11.78 -6.03
C VAL A 43 3.67 12.74 -6.45
N ARG A 44 3.13 12.53 -7.64
CA ARG A 44 1.90 13.17 -8.10
C ARG A 44 0.74 12.21 -7.91
N SER A 45 -0.18 12.56 -7.01
CA SER A 45 -1.28 11.70 -6.58
C SER A 45 -2.64 12.40 -6.76
N PRO A 46 -3.34 12.21 -7.90
CA PRO A 46 -4.56 12.96 -8.21
C PRO A 46 -5.70 12.56 -7.26
N LYS A 47 -6.22 13.52 -6.48
CA LYS A 47 -7.28 13.34 -5.47
C LYS A 47 -8.56 12.66 -5.96
N LYS A 48 -8.93 12.89 -7.22
CA LYS A 48 -10.16 12.29 -7.79
C LYS A 48 -10.03 10.78 -8.02
N LYS A 49 -8.80 10.26 -8.00
CA LYS A 49 -8.49 8.87 -8.35
C LYS A 49 -7.76 8.14 -7.22
N GLU A 50 -7.24 8.86 -6.23
CA GLU A 50 -6.37 8.31 -5.19
C GLU A 50 -6.78 8.78 -3.80
N ASN A 51 -6.73 7.86 -2.84
CA ASN A 51 -7.05 8.13 -1.44
C ASN A 51 -5.83 8.73 -0.70
N ASN A 52 -5.58 10.03 -0.90
CA ASN A 52 -4.44 10.71 -0.28
C ASN A 52 -4.55 10.81 1.24
N LEU A 53 -5.76 11.02 1.78
CA LEU A 53 -5.98 11.06 3.22
C LEU A 53 -5.79 9.68 3.86
N GLY A 54 -6.24 8.62 3.21
CA GLY A 54 -6.00 7.24 3.61
C GLY A 54 -4.50 6.95 3.67
N TYR A 55 -3.74 7.35 2.65
CA TYR A 55 -2.28 7.20 2.62
C TYR A 55 -1.61 7.85 3.84
N ILE A 56 -1.92 9.14 4.11
CA ILE A 56 -1.33 9.87 5.25
C ILE A 56 -1.71 9.21 6.58
N LYS A 57 -2.99 8.88 6.76
CA LYS A 57 -3.48 8.26 8.01
C LYS A 57 -2.81 6.91 8.27
N THR A 58 -2.75 6.06 7.26
CA THR A 58 -2.15 4.72 7.41
C THR A 58 -0.64 4.82 7.62
N ALA A 59 0.06 5.71 6.91
CA ALA A 59 1.47 5.96 7.14
C ALA A 59 1.74 6.31 8.60
N ASN A 60 1.00 7.28 9.16
CA ASN A 60 1.16 7.70 10.55
C ASN A 60 0.91 6.56 11.56
N ILE A 61 -0.12 5.71 11.31
CA ILE A 61 -0.40 4.55 12.16
C ILE A 61 0.76 3.54 12.12
N LEU A 62 1.27 3.23 10.94
CA LEU A 62 2.38 2.28 10.79
C LEU A 62 3.69 2.85 11.38
N GLU A 63 3.92 4.16 11.28
CA GLU A 63 5.04 4.84 11.97
C GLU A 63 4.89 4.80 13.50
N GLU A 64 3.68 5.04 14.05
CA GLU A 64 3.39 4.87 15.49
C GLU A 64 3.67 3.43 15.97
N MET A 65 3.47 2.44 15.08
CA MET A 65 3.83 1.03 15.33
C MET A 65 5.34 0.77 15.19
N ASN A 66 6.16 1.80 14.93
CA ASN A 66 7.60 1.68 14.67
C ASN A 66 7.95 0.76 13.46
N LEU A 67 7.02 0.64 12.50
CA LEU A 67 7.25 -0.04 11.23
C LEU A 67 7.82 0.93 10.19
N SER A 68 8.47 0.40 9.17
CA SER A 68 9.06 1.20 8.09
C SER A 68 8.04 1.45 6.99
N VAL A 69 7.63 2.70 6.86
CA VAL A 69 6.88 3.24 5.70
C VAL A 69 7.66 4.41 5.12
N PRO A 70 7.48 4.79 3.84
CA PRO A 70 8.10 5.98 3.28
C PRO A 70 7.72 7.21 4.08
N LYS A 71 8.68 7.83 4.76
CA LYS A 71 8.45 9.04 5.55
C LYS A 71 7.91 10.17 4.67
N ILE A 72 6.81 10.78 5.07
CA ILE A 72 6.24 11.94 4.38
C ILE A 72 7.01 13.18 4.83
N ILE A 73 7.77 13.80 3.93
CA ILE A 73 8.58 14.99 4.19
C ILE A 73 7.73 16.25 4.06
N ASP A 74 6.95 16.35 2.98
CA ASP A 74 6.02 17.45 2.75
C ASP A 74 4.86 17.00 1.85
N TYR A 75 3.74 17.70 1.94
CA TYR A 75 2.53 17.41 1.19
C TYR A 75 1.82 18.70 0.78
N ASP A 76 1.59 18.90 -0.52
CA ASP A 76 0.78 19.98 -1.06
C ASP A 76 -0.58 19.44 -1.50
N ASN A 77 -1.58 19.62 -0.64
CA ASN A 77 -2.95 19.15 -0.89
C ASN A 77 -3.60 19.84 -2.11
N LYS A 78 -3.26 21.11 -2.39
CA LYS A 78 -3.84 21.85 -3.53
C LYS A 78 -3.29 21.33 -4.86
N LYS A 79 -2.02 20.98 -4.89
CA LYS A 79 -1.32 20.53 -6.09
C LYS A 79 -1.25 19.01 -6.23
N ASN A 80 -1.74 18.27 -5.21
CA ASN A 80 -1.71 16.80 -5.16
C ASN A 80 -0.29 16.23 -5.26
N LEU A 81 0.65 16.83 -4.53
CA LEU A 81 2.05 16.45 -4.52
C LEU A 81 2.47 15.98 -3.13
N PHE A 82 3.26 14.91 -3.10
CA PHE A 82 4.00 14.48 -1.93
C PHE A 82 5.48 14.50 -2.21
N LEU A 83 6.26 14.81 -1.18
CA LEU A 83 7.68 14.53 -1.10
C LEU A 83 7.85 13.45 -0.03
N ILE A 84 8.31 12.27 -0.43
CA ILE A 84 8.42 11.12 0.46
C ILE A 84 9.82 10.49 0.38
N GLU A 85 10.16 9.69 1.39
CA GLU A 85 11.37 8.86 1.39
C GLU A 85 11.35 7.86 0.22
N ASP A 86 12.51 7.67 -0.42
CA ASP A 86 12.73 6.64 -1.44
C ASP A 86 13.39 5.41 -0.81
N PHE A 87 12.68 4.30 -0.75
CA PHE A 87 13.22 3.01 -0.31
C PHE A 87 14.17 2.34 -1.32
N GLY A 88 14.39 2.98 -2.48
CA GLY A 88 15.27 2.47 -3.52
C GLY A 88 14.57 1.48 -4.46
N SER A 89 15.21 0.34 -4.70
CA SER A 89 14.73 -0.68 -5.66
C SER A 89 14.70 -2.10 -5.10
N GLN A 90 15.06 -2.28 -3.83
CA GLN A 90 15.19 -3.60 -3.20
C GLN A 90 13.84 -4.07 -2.64
N THR A 91 12.84 -4.27 -3.52
CA THR A 91 11.63 -5.00 -3.12
C THR A 91 12.00 -6.43 -2.72
N PHE A 92 11.15 -7.12 -1.97
CA PHE A 92 11.37 -8.55 -1.66
C PHE A 92 11.53 -9.36 -2.95
N LYS A 93 10.70 -9.08 -3.97
CA LYS A 93 10.83 -9.70 -5.29
C LYS A 93 12.21 -9.50 -5.91
N ASN A 94 12.74 -8.27 -5.90
CA ASN A 94 14.06 -7.99 -6.44
C ASN A 94 15.16 -8.60 -5.57
N SER A 95 14.98 -8.62 -4.25
CA SER A 95 15.93 -9.22 -3.31
C SER A 95 16.03 -10.73 -3.50
N LEU A 96 14.90 -11.42 -3.70
CA LEU A 96 14.85 -12.86 -4.06
C LEU A 96 15.58 -13.12 -5.38
N LYS A 97 15.30 -12.33 -6.43
CA LYS A 97 16.01 -12.44 -7.73
C LYS A 97 17.52 -12.22 -7.60
N ASN A 98 17.95 -11.43 -6.63
CA ASN A 98 19.37 -11.15 -6.35
C ASN A 98 20.00 -12.13 -5.34
N GLY A 99 19.36 -13.28 -5.08
CA GLY A 99 19.88 -14.36 -4.25
C GLY A 99 19.83 -14.11 -2.73
N VAL A 100 18.99 -13.15 -2.28
CA VAL A 100 18.75 -13.04 -0.83
C VAL A 100 17.93 -14.25 -0.40
N ASP A 101 18.32 -14.84 0.72
CA ASP A 101 17.69 -16.04 1.30
C ASP A 101 16.18 -15.87 1.45
N GLU A 102 15.43 -16.80 0.89
CA GLU A 102 13.96 -16.78 0.84
C GLU A 102 13.37 -16.92 2.24
N TYR A 103 13.89 -17.83 3.05
CA TYR A 103 13.40 -18.05 4.42
C TYR A 103 13.53 -16.77 5.25
N LYS A 104 14.68 -16.07 5.13
CA LYS A 104 14.92 -14.80 5.82
C LYS A 104 13.87 -13.75 5.46
N LEU A 105 13.53 -13.60 4.17
CA LEU A 105 12.58 -12.58 3.72
C LEU A 105 11.14 -12.93 4.13
N TYR A 106 10.70 -14.18 3.93
CA TYR A 106 9.35 -14.57 4.32
C TYR A 106 9.17 -14.61 5.85
N ASN A 107 10.20 -15.04 6.60
CA ASN A 107 10.13 -14.95 8.06
C ASN A 107 9.96 -13.51 8.53
N LEU A 108 10.73 -12.56 7.96
CA LEU A 108 10.60 -11.14 8.25
C LEU A 108 9.19 -10.61 7.93
N ALA A 109 8.60 -11.03 6.80
CA ALA A 109 7.23 -10.66 6.44
C ALA A 109 6.20 -11.21 7.46
N VAL A 110 6.31 -12.49 7.83
CA VAL A 110 5.43 -13.14 8.80
C VAL A 110 5.56 -12.49 10.18
N GLU A 111 6.78 -12.23 10.65
CA GLU A 111 7.02 -11.53 11.91
C GLU A 111 6.38 -10.12 11.91
N THR A 112 6.46 -9.41 10.78
CA THR A 112 5.81 -8.10 10.63
C THR A 112 4.28 -8.22 10.74
N LEU A 113 3.67 -9.23 10.11
CA LEU A 113 2.22 -9.47 10.24
C LEU A 113 1.83 -9.87 11.68
N ILE A 114 2.62 -10.72 12.34
CA ILE A 114 2.39 -11.10 13.74
C ILE A 114 2.47 -9.86 14.65
N TYR A 115 3.42 -8.98 14.39
CA TYR A 115 3.57 -7.73 15.13
C TYR A 115 2.35 -6.83 14.95
N ILE A 116 1.89 -6.62 13.71
CA ILE A 116 0.65 -5.87 13.41
C ILE A 116 -0.56 -6.50 14.12
N TYR A 117 -0.68 -7.82 14.08
CA TYR A 117 -1.76 -8.55 14.76
C TYR A 117 -1.76 -8.34 16.28
N LYS A 118 -0.58 -8.31 16.91
CA LYS A 118 -0.42 -8.13 18.37
C LYS A 118 -0.62 -6.68 18.82
N TRP A 119 -0.54 -5.72 17.92
CA TRP A 119 -0.64 -4.30 18.26
C TRP A 119 -2.02 -3.94 18.81
N LYS A 120 -2.05 -3.30 20.00
CA LYS A 120 -3.29 -2.98 20.74
C LYS A 120 -3.75 -1.54 20.50
N ILE A 121 -3.78 -1.08 19.26
CA ILE A 121 -4.26 0.29 18.97
C ILE A 121 -5.79 0.29 18.79
N ASN A 122 -6.44 1.39 19.19
CA ASN A 122 -7.87 1.60 18.88
C ASN A 122 -8.04 2.08 17.43
N LEU A 123 -8.01 1.13 16.48
CA LEU A 123 -8.08 1.41 15.05
C LEU A 123 -9.46 1.94 14.60
N LYS A 124 -10.54 1.72 15.37
CA LYS A 124 -11.90 2.15 15.00
C LYS A 124 -12.02 3.65 14.71
N LYS A 125 -11.23 4.47 15.41
CA LYS A 125 -11.22 5.93 15.23
C LYS A 125 -10.31 6.41 14.12
N LYS A 126 -9.43 5.54 13.56
CA LYS A 126 -8.37 5.94 12.63
C LYS A 126 -8.57 5.41 11.22
N LEU A 127 -9.02 4.17 11.06
CA LEU A 127 -9.20 3.52 9.75
C LEU A 127 -10.64 3.05 9.53
N PRO A 128 -11.08 2.92 8.27
CA PRO A 128 -12.38 2.33 7.95
C PRO A 128 -12.40 0.84 8.36
N LEU A 129 -13.58 0.34 8.70
CA LEU A 129 -13.75 -1.08 9.01
C LEU A 129 -13.78 -1.91 7.72
N TYR A 130 -13.22 -3.10 7.76
CA TYR A 130 -13.41 -4.14 6.74
C TYR A 130 -14.82 -4.73 6.91
N SER A 131 -15.83 -3.98 6.47
CA SER A 131 -17.24 -4.31 6.66
C SER A 131 -17.68 -5.46 5.75
N GLU A 132 -18.78 -6.15 6.13
CA GLU A 132 -19.42 -7.17 5.30
C GLU A 132 -19.66 -6.68 3.87
N LYS A 133 -20.20 -5.46 3.74
CA LYS A 133 -20.44 -4.84 2.42
C LYS A 133 -19.15 -4.73 1.60
N LYS A 134 -18.03 -4.33 2.22
CA LYS A 134 -16.75 -4.18 1.51
C LYS A 134 -16.22 -5.56 1.06
N LEU A 135 -16.28 -6.56 1.94
CA LEU A 135 -15.85 -7.93 1.62
C LEU A 135 -16.70 -8.55 0.50
N ILE A 136 -18.03 -8.36 0.55
CA ILE A 136 -18.93 -8.84 -0.52
C ILE A 136 -18.64 -8.14 -1.83
N ASN A 137 -18.44 -6.82 -1.83
CA ASN A 137 -18.10 -6.08 -3.05
C ASN A 137 -16.79 -6.58 -3.69
N GLU A 138 -15.79 -6.91 -2.89
CA GLU A 138 -14.54 -7.50 -3.39
C GLU A 138 -14.76 -8.91 -3.96
N ALA A 139 -15.56 -9.74 -3.29
CA ALA A 139 -15.91 -11.06 -3.80
C ALA A 139 -16.70 -10.99 -5.12
N LEU A 140 -17.56 -9.98 -5.29
CA LEU A 140 -18.34 -9.76 -6.51
C LEU A 140 -17.47 -9.48 -7.74
N LEU A 141 -16.22 -9.00 -7.57
CA LEU A 141 -15.29 -8.86 -8.70
C LEU A 141 -15.04 -10.18 -9.43
N PHE A 142 -15.17 -11.32 -8.73
CA PHE A 142 -15.12 -12.63 -9.37
C PHE A 142 -16.24 -12.79 -10.41
N LEU A 143 -17.47 -12.42 -10.06
CA LEU A 143 -18.61 -12.49 -10.97
C LEU A 143 -18.55 -11.41 -12.06
N GLU A 144 -17.92 -10.28 -11.78
CA GLU A 144 -17.80 -9.17 -12.73
C GLU A 144 -16.75 -9.46 -13.82
N TRP A 145 -15.60 -10.05 -13.44
CA TRP A 145 -14.45 -10.20 -14.32
C TRP A 145 -14.19 -11.64 -14.76
N TYR A 146 -14.12 -12.59 -13.81
CA TYR A 146 -13.76 -13.97 -14.09
C TYR A 146 -14.92 -14.75 -14.73
N TRP A 147 -16.14 -14.58 -14.23
CA TRP A 147 -17.32 -15.28 -14.77
C TRP A 147 -17.53 -15.01 -16.27
N PRO A 148 -17.58 -13.75 -16.76
CA PRO A 148 -17.73 -13.49 -18.20
C PRO A 148 -16.55 -13.99 -19.03
N PHE A 149 -15.35 -14.01 -18.44
CA PHE A 149 -14.17 -14.55 -19.13
C PHE A 149 -14.33 -16.04 -19.43
N ILE A 150 -14.82 -16.84 -18.48
CA ILE A 150 -15.01 -18.29 -18.62
C ILE A 150 -16.26 -18.61 -19.41
N TYR A 151 -17.42 -18.07 -19.01
CA TYR A 151 -18.72 -18.45 -19.56
C TYR A 151 -19.16 -17.62 -20.77
N LYS A 152 -18.37 -16.62 -21.19
CA LYS A 152 -18.66 -15.70 -22.32
C LYS A 152 -20.01 -14.96 -22.20
N LYS A 153 -20.58 -14.90 -21.01
CA LYS A 153 -21.86 -14.23 -20.69
C LYS A 153 -21.82 -13.69 -19.27
N LYS A 154 -22.63 -12.67 -18.99
CA LYS A 154 -22.80 -12.13 -17.63
C LYS A 154 -23.55 -13.14 -16.75
N PRO A 155 -23.31 -13.16 -15.43
CA PRO A 155 -24.09 -13.97 -14.50
C PRO A 155 -25.54 -13.47 -14.46
N SER A 156 -26.51 -14.39 -14.24
CA SER A 156 -27.89 -14.04 -13.99
C SER A 156 -28.05 -13.34 -12.63
N GLN A 157 -29.13 -12.57 -12.44
CA GLN A 157 -29.43 -11.97 -11.15
C GLN A 157 -29.55 -13.05 -10.04
N LYS A 158 -30.19 -14.17 -10.35
CA LYS A 158 -30.28 -15.33 -9.43
C LYS A 158 -28.90 -15.80 -8.98
N THR A 159 -27.95 -15.94 -9.91
CA THR A 159 -26.56 -16.34 -9.60
C THR A 159 -25.87 -15.34 -8.68
N ILE A 160 -26.08 -14.03 -8.93
CA ILE A 160 -25.51 -12.95 -8.08
C ILE A 160 -26.10 -13.02 -6.66
N ASP A 161 -27.42 -13.19 -6.56
CA ASP A 161 -28.11 -13.23 -5.26
C ASP A 161 -27.70 -14.45 -4.42
N GLU A 162 -27.58 -15.62 -5.05
CA GLU A 162 -27.08 -16.86 -4.43
C GLU A 162 -25.64 -16.70 -3.97
N PHE A 163 -24.77 -16.10 -4.77
CA PHE A 163 -23.37 -15.83 -4.43
C PHE A 163 -23.28 -14.90 -3.22
N ILE A 164 -24.05 -13.81 -3.19
CA ILE A 164 -24.09 -12.89 -2.06
C ILE A 164 -24.59 -13.60 -0.79
N LYS A 165 -25.64 -14.44 -0.90
CA LYS A 165 -26.19 -15.20 0.22
C LYS A 165 -25.14 -16.14 0.84
N ILE A 166 -24.37 -16.85 0.01
CA ILE A 166 -23.28 -17.71 0.46
C ILE A 166 -22.20 -16.90 1.19
N TRP A 167 -21.76 -15.79 0.59
CA TRP A 167 -20.74 -14.94 1.24
C TRP A 167 -21.22 -14.35 2.56
N LYS A 168 -22.46 -13.87 2.67
CA LYS A 168 -23.05 -13.41 3.94
C LYS A 168 -23.02 -14.51 5.01
N PHE A 169 -23.36 -15.74 4.64
CA PHE A 169 -23.31 -16.88 5.56
C PHE A 169 -21.88 -17.15 6.06
N LEU A 170 -20.89 -17.20 5.15
CA LEU A 170 -19.48 -17.43 5.50
C LEU A 170 -18.90 -16.32 6.38
N LEU A 171 -19.24 -15.06 6.09
CA LEU A 171 -18.72 -13.90 6.82
C LEU A 171 -19.33 -13.73 8.22
N LYS A 172 -20.54 -14.25 8.46
CA LYS A 172 -21.26 -14.08 9.74
C LYS A 172 -20.43 -14.44 10.98
N LYS A 173 -19.62 -15.48 10.90
CA LYS A 173 -18.73 -15.92 12.00
C LYS A 173 -17.47 -15.06 12.05
N ASN A 174 -16.86 -14.77 10.91
CA ASN A 174 -15.57 -14.12 10.83
C ASN A 174 -15.60 -12.64 11.23
N LEU A 175 -16.71 -11.93 10.97
CA LEU A 175 -16.87 -10.52 11.35
C LEU A 175 -16.92 -10.28 12.86
N LYS A 176 -17.09 -11.32 13.67
CA LYS A 176 -17.02 -11.25 15.13
C LYS A 176 -15.60 -11.36 15.68
N SER A 177 -14.61 -11.65 14.86
CA SER A 177 -13.21 -11.80 15.27
C SER A 177 -12.57 -10.47 15.68
N LYS A 178 -11.39 -10.56 16.31
CA LYS A 178 -10.59 -9.39 16.70
C LYS A 178 -10.35 -8.47 15.51
N LYS A 179 -10.56 -7.17 15.70
CA LYS A 179 -10.25 -6.16 14.69
C LYS A 179 -8.77 -5.80 14.78
N ILE A 180 -8.10 -5.95 13.66
CA ILE A 180 -6.68 -5.63 13.46
C ILE A 180 -6.53 -4.77 12.22
N LEU A 181 -5.37 -4.14 12.03
CA LEU A 181 -5.04 -3.50 10.77
C LEU A 181 -4.80 -4.56 9.69
N VAL A 182 -5.49 -4.43 8.58
CA VAL A 182 -5.31 -5.26 7.38
C VAL A 182 -4.74 -4.40 6.27
N HIS A 183 -3.55 -4.73 5.80
CA HIS A 183 -2.84 -4.00 4.73
C HIS A 183 -3.56 -4.11 3.38
N ARG A 184 -4.17 -5.26 3.10
CA ARG A 184 -4.89 -5.69 1.89
C ARG A 184 -3.98 -6.11 0.72
N ASP A 185 -2.87 -5.44 0.51
CA ASP A 185 -1.94 -5.72 -0.59
C ASP A 185 -0.54 -6.09 -0.08
N PHE A 186 -0.48 -7.03 0.90
CA PHE A 186 0.76 -7.45 1.54
C PHE A 186 1.42 -8.59 0.73
N HIS A 187 2.27 -8.24 -0.22
CA HIS A 187 2.98 -9.18 -1.08
C HIS A 187 4.37 -8.66 -1.48
N ILE A 188 5.19 -9.52 -2.09
CA ILE A 188 6.62 -9.29 -2.33
C ILE A 188 6.96 -8.07 -3.20
N ASP A 189 6.03 -7.57 -4.02
CA ASP A 189 6.24 -6.35 -4.79
C ASP A 189 6.04 -5.08 -3.94
N ASN A 190 5.25 -5.16 -2.85
CA ASN A 190 4.92 -4.06 -1.93
C ASN A 190 5.73 -4.10 -0.63
N LEU A 191 6.66 -5.05 -0.50
CA LEU A 191 7.59 -5.15 0.62
C LEU A 191 9.01 -4.81 0.15
N PHE A 192 9.74 -4.00 0.95
CA PHE A 192 11.12 -3.63 0.68
C PHE A 192 12.07 -4.23 1.71
N PHE A 193 13.21 -4.75 1.29
CA PHE A 193 14.27 -5.18 2.16
C PHE A 193 15.26 -4.03 2.41
N LEU A 194 15.11 -3.36 3.54
CA LEU A 194 15.89 -2.19 3.94
C LEU A 194 17.13 -2.63 4.74
N LYS A 195 18.23 -2.93 4.04
CA LYS A 195 19.47 -3.48 4.63
C LYS A 195 20.12 -2.58 5.70
N ASN A 196 19.84 -1.28 5.64
CA ASN A 196 20.34 -0.28 6.61
C ASN A 196 19.45 -0.14 7.86
N ARG A 197 18.39 -0.94 7.96
CA ARG A 197 17.50 -1.01 9.13
C ARG A 197 17.56 -2.39 9.77
N VAL A 198 17.17 -2.49 11.04
CA VAL A 198 17.27 -3.72 11.82
C VAL A 198 15.93 -4.26 12.26
N LYS A 199 15.87 -5.57 12.54
CA LYS A 199 14.66 -6.28 12.99
C LYS A 199 13.48 -5.99 12.05
N LEU A 200 12.27 -5.80 12.58
CA LEU A 200 11.07 -5.52 11.79
C LEU A 200 11.16 -4.26 10.94
N ARG A 201 11.98 -3.28 11.34
CA ARG A 201 12.20 -2.09 10.53
C ARG A 201 12.94 -2.35 9.22
N SER A 202 13.58 -3.51 9.05
CA SER A 202 14.13 -3.91 7.75
C SER A 202 13.06 -4.33 6.74
N CYS A 203 11.80 -4.53 7.16
CA CYS A 203 10.63 -4.67 6.28
C CYS A 203 10.01 -3.30 6.00
N GLY A 204 10.23 -2.75 4.83
CA GLY A 204 9.57 -1.52 4.37
C GLY A 204 8.22 -1.85 3.72
N LEU A 205 7.17 -1.12 4.10
CA LEU A 205 5.81 -1.32 3.61
C LEU A 205 5.41 -0.16 2.68
N ILE A 206 4.83 -0.47 1.54
CA ILE A 206 4.21 0.50 0.63
C ILE A 206 2.82 0.03 0.22
N ASP A 207 2.08 0.86 -0.49
CA ASP A 207 0.74 0.56 -1.05
C ASP A 207 -0.33 0.23 0.01
N PHE A 208 -0.27 0.91 1.15
CA PHE A 208 -1.10 0.72 2.33
C PHE A 208 -2.28 1.71 2.44
N GLN A 209 -2.55 2.56 1.44
CA GLN A 209 -3.58 3.60 1.51
C GLN A 209 -5.01 3.05 1.62
N ASP A 210 -5.23 1.81 1.24
CA ASP A 210 -6.51 1.11 1.30
C ASP A 210 -6.65 0.18 2.50
N ALA A 211 -5.70 0.26 3.44
CA ALA A 211 -5.75 -0.49 4.68
C ALA A 211 -7.03 -0.20 5.50
N VAL A 212 -7.47 -1.20 6.23
CA VAL A 212 -8.73 -1.21 7.00
C VAL A 212 -8.51 -1.77 8.40
#